data_0a2762f49fad32a7c3ebbe9603df02a3
#
_entry.id   0a2762f49fad32a7c3ebbe9603df02a3
#
_cell.length_a   1.000
_cell.length_b   1.000
_cell.length_c   1.000
_cell.angle_alpha   90.00
_cell.angle_beta   90.00
_cell.angle_gamma   90.00
#
_symmetry.space_group_name_H-M   'P 1'
#
loop_
_entity.id
_entity.type
_entity.pdbx_description
1 polymer ?
#
loop_
_entity_poly.entity_id
_entity_poly.type
_entity_poly.pdbx_seq_one_letter_code
_entity_poly.pdbx_strand_id
1 'polypeptide(L)'
;MKRTSRRHKLLLISGIISAGAIALAGCSSASSGASGSSSPSAKSSAKTTLVIYSAQGYDHAAAAAFQKATGIPVKLDDNSTGPLLTQIEASKNNPNWGLLWVDGATAFAGLDQQGLLLKGFEPKVSWNSLGTQSLPSDQSYTPTGVTLMAALVYNKTKVKSPPASWQGLLQSQWKGAVGMNDPAQSGPTFPFIAGMMNYLGGVSAGESYYSKLKANGLIIHPTNGPTLQALTSGQINLALVQSSAAIGAAIGDKNLGIAYLNPVTLLPSAIGIDAKAPAAEQAEAEKFIEFVLSPAGQKVMQSGDPTGDSLYYPVLQGVNPLPALPSLTSATTQSINPYTWGPQEGTINTWFDDNIVR
;
A
#
# COMPACT_ATOMS: atom_id res chain seq x y z
N MET A 1 -32.47 16.01 -39.63
CA MET A 1 -31.83 16.22 -40.96
C MET A 1 -30.33 16.04 -40.84
N LYS A 2 -29.78 15.20 -41.75
CA LYS A 2 -28.36 14.95 -42.11
C LYS A 2 -27.41 14.32 -41.07
N ARG A 3 -27.30 12.98 -41.17
CA ARG A 3 -26.14 12.13 -40.79
C ARG A 3 -24.95 12.48 -41.69
N THR A 4 -23.75 12.57 -41.15
CA THR A 4 -22.50 12.43 -41.91
C THR A 4 -21.62 11.36 -41.25
N SER A 5 -21.55 10.22 -41.92
CA SER A 5 -20.64 9.13 -41.75
C SER A 5 -19.23 9.51 -42.25
N ARG A 6 -18.18 9.27 -41.46
CA ARG A 6 -16.80 9.27 -41.93
C ARG A 6 -16.20 7.86 -41.72
N ARG A 7 -16.04 7.15 -42.87
CA ARG A 7 -15.30 5.91 -43.04
C ARG A 7 -13.79 6.20 -42.96
N HIS A 8 -13.06 5.43 -42.17
CA HIS A 8 -11.60 5.39 -42.23
C HIS A 8 -11.18 4.17 -43.01
N LYS A 9 -10.34 4.42 -44.03
CA LYS A 9 -9.76 3.44 -44.95
C LYS A 9 -8.63 2.68 -44.27
N LEU A 10 -8.69 1.33 -44.39
CA LEU A 10 -7.53 0.45 -44.21
C LEU A 10 -6.53 0.70 -45.35
N LEU A 11 -5.25 0.79 -45.00
CA LEU A 11 -4.14 0.65 -45.94
C LEU A 11 -3.35 -0.60 -45.53
N LEU A 12 -3.47 -1.62 -46.35
CA LEU A 12 -2.60 -2.80 -46.41
C LEU A 12 -1.35 -2.40 -47.22
N ILE A 13 -0.16 -2.67 -46.67
CA ILE A 13 1.10 -2.68 -47.41
C ILE A 13 1.72 -4.06 -47.22
N SER A 14 1.74 -4.81 -48.35
CA SER A 14 2.40 -6.11 -48.48
C SER A 14 3.85 -5.96 -48.93
N GLY A 15 4.71 -6.83 -48.41
CA GLY A 15 5.73 -7.55 -49.14
C GLY A 15 7.07 -6.86 -49.36
N ILE A 16 8.16 -7.51 -49.02
CA ILE A 16 9.05 -8.20 -50.02
C ILE A 16 10.10 -8.96 -49.19
N ILE A 17 10.16 -10.27 -49.51
CA ILE A 17 11.20 -11.21 -49.09
C ILE A 17 12.41 -10.99 -50.04
N SER A 18 13.61 -10.95 -49.51
CA SER A 18 14.84 -11.16 -50.30
C SER A 18 15.76 -12.11 -49.56
N ALA A 19 15.85 -13.30 -50.08
CA ALA A 19 16.85 -14.29 -49.74
C ALA A 19 18.14 -14.00 -50.51
N GLY A 20 19.28 -14.14 -49.85
CA GLY A 20 20.60 -14.10 -50.49
C GLY A 20 21.55 -15.02 -49.77
N ALA A 21 21.94 -16.09 -50.46
CA ALA A 21 22.77 -17.18 -49.95
C ALA A 21 24.24 -17.03 -50.37
N ILE A 22 25.13 -17.57 -49.53
CA ILE A 22 26.38 -18.32 -49.78
C ILE A 22 27.60 -17.53 -50.29
N ALA A 23 28.71 -17.64 -49.54
CA ALA A 23 29.99 -18.15 -50.03
C ALA A 23 30.92 -18.54 -48.88
N LEU A 24 31.27 -19.81 -48.85
CA LEU A 24 32.42 -20.38 -48.09
C LEU A 24 33.72 -20.05 -48.86
N ALA A 25 34.76 -19.64 -48.14
CA ALA A 25 36.11 -19.95 -48.56
C ALA A 25 37.03 -19.98 -47.31
N GLY A 26 37.59 -21.12 -47.04
CA GLY A 26 38.60 -21.33 -46.06
C GLY A 26 40.00 -20.91 -46.54
N CYS A 27 40.90 -20.70 -45.61
CA CYS A 27 42.30 -21.13 -45.71
C CYS A 27 43.02 -20.95 -44.37
N SER A 28 43.63 -22.01 -43.97
CA SER A 28 44.51 -22.19 -42.86
C SER A 28 45.85 -21.43 -43.04
N SER A 29 46.35 -20.85 -41.96
CA SER A 29 47.80 -20.77 -41.70
C SER A 29 48.10 -20.58 -40.22
N ALA A 30 48.92 -21.47 -39.69
CA ALA A 30 49.43 -21.48 -38.36
C ALA A 30 50.58 -20.44 -38.23
N SER A 31 50.65 -19.73 -37.12
CA SER A 31 51.94 -19.32 -36.51
C SER A 31 51.77 -18.85 -35.06
N SER A 32 52.39 -19.62 -34.20
CA SER A 32 53.19 -19.27 -32.99
C SER A 32 52.85 -18.05 -32.13
N GLY A 33 52.41 -18.34 -30.91
CA GLY A 33 53.03 -17.89 -29.69
C GLY A 33 52.99 -16.40 -29.33
N ALA A 34 51.99 -16.03 -28.47
CA ALA A 34 52.20 -15.03 -27.45
C ALA A 34 51.32 -15.35 -26.26
N SER A 35 51.92 -15.66 -25.10
CA SER A 35 51.28 -15.83 -23.84
C SER A 35 50.69 -14.50 -23.37
N GLY A 36 49.47 -14.21 -23.78
CA GLY A 36 48.69 -13.10 -23.28
C GLY A 36 47.95 -13.57 -22.00
N SER A 37 48.43 -13.10 -20.86
CA SER A 37 47.73 -13.18 -19.61
C SER A 37 46.32 -12.56 -19.75
N SER A 38 45.31 -13.38 -20.01
CA SER A 38 43.94 -12.97 -19.95
C SER A 38 43.54 -12.82 -18.48
N SER A 39 43.64 -11.57 -17.97
CA SER A 39 42.93 -11.21 -16.75
C SER A 39 41.46 -11.64 -16.91
N PRO A 40 40.89 -12.34 -15.95
CA PRO A 40 39.48 -12.65 -16.00
C PRO A 40 38.72 -11.32 -15.97
N SER A 41 38.15 -10.90 -17.08
CA SER A 41 37.10 -9.89 -17.09
C SER A 41 36.06 -10.34 -16.10
N ALA A 42 35.97 -9.65 -14.98
CA ALA A 42 34.87 -9.80 -14.05
C ALA A 42 33.59 -9.57 -14.87
N LYS A 43 32.89 -10.65 -15.20
CA LYS A 43 31.53 -10.57 -15.71
C LYS A 43 30.77 -9.81 -14.63
N SER A 44 30.46 -8.53 -14.84
CA SER A 44 29.46 -7.82 -14.10
C SER A 44 28.18 -8.67 -14.20
N SER A 45 27.88 -9.44 -13.17
CA SER A 45 26.60 -10.13 -13.10
C SER A 45 25.53 -9.05 -13.13
N ALA A 46 24.74 -9.03 -14.21
CA ALA A 46 23.60 -8.14 -14.30
C ALA A 46 22.76 -8.34 -13.04
N LYS A 47 22.49 -7.26 -12.30
CA LYS A 47 21.64 -7.33 -11.10
C LYS A 47 20.23 -7.74 -11.50
N THR A 48 19.60 -8.56 -10.69
CA THR A 48 18.22 -8.96 -10.88
C THR A 48 17.30 -7.75 -10.68
N THR A 49 16.30 -7.59 -11.52
CA THR A 49 15.30 -6.55 -11.33
C THR A 49 14.38 -6.92 -10.17
N LEU A 50 14.23 -6.04 -9.19
CA LEU A 50 13.27 -6.18 -8.11
C LEU A 50 11.91 -5.67 -8.57
N VAL A 51 10.88 -6.52 -8.53
CA VAL A 51 9.49 -6.14 -8.81
C VAL A 51 8.80 -5.80 -7.49
N ILE A 52 8.39 -4.55 -7.34
CA ILE A 52 7.71 -4.05 -6.15
C ILE A 52 6.25 -3.78 -6.48
N TYR A 53 5.34 -4.43 -5.75
CA TYR A 53 3.93 -4.07 -5.68
C TYR A 53 3.73 -3.13 -4.50
N SER A 54 3.24 -1.91 -4.75
CA SER A 54 3.15 -0.89 -3.70
C SER A 54 1.86 -0.08 -3.79
N ALA A 55 1.38 0.33 -2.62
CA ALA A 55 0.29 1.29 -2.46
C ALA A 55 0.73 2.48 -1.58
N GLN A 56 2.02 2.80 -1.55
CA GLN A 56 2.57 3.86 -0.71
C GLN A 56 2.84 5.11 -1.53
N GLY A 57 2.36 6.27 -1.10
CA GLY A 57 2.55 7.53 -1.84
C GLY A 57 4.02 7.98 -2.01
N TYR A 58 4.94 7.45 -1.21
CA TYR A 58 6.38 7.73 -1.30
C TYR A 58 7.20 6.66 -2.05
N ASP A 59 6.57 5.64 -2.60
CA ASP A 59 7.25 4.47 -3.19
C ASP A 59 8.11 4.79 -4.42
N HIS A 60 7.64 5.66 -5.30
CA HIS A 60 8.44 6.16 -6.43
C HIS A 60 9.73 6.82 -5.96
N ALA A 61 9.67 7.64 -4.92
CA ALA A 61 10.85 8.29 -4.35
C ALA A 61 11.80 7.26 -3.72
N ALA A 62 11.26 6.28 -2.99
CA ALA A 62 12.03 5.20 -2.38
C ALA A 62 12.69 4.30 -3.43
N ALA A 63 11.96 3.88 -4.46
CA ALA A 63 12.47 3.08 -5.57
C ALA A 63 13.61 3.79 -6.31
N ALA A 64 13.41 5.06 -6.67
CA ALA A 64 14.42 5.86 -7.35
C ALA A 64 15.69 6.05 -6.50
N ALA A 65 15.53 6.32 -5.20
CA ALA A 65 16.66 6.48 -4.29
C ALA A 65 17.42 5.16 -4.07
N PHE A 66 16.71 4.04 -3.94
CA PHE A 66 17.29 2.71 -3.85
C PHE A 66 18.08 2.34 -5.11
N GLN A 67 17.50 2.54 -6.31
CA GLN A 67 18.19 2.30 -7.58
C GLN A 67 19.47 3.13 -7.68
N LYS A 68 19.40 4.42 -7.30
CA LYS A 68 20.55 5.31 -7.30
C LYS A 68 21.65 4.85 -6.35
N ALA A 69 21.27 4.37 -5.14
CA ALA A 69 22.23 3.96 -4.12
C ALA A 69 22.88 2.61 -4.43
N THR A 70 22.14 1.68 -5.01
CA THR A 70 22.56 0.28 -5.15
C THR A 70 22.87 -0.12 -6.61
N GLY A 71 22.30 0.59 -7.58
CA GLY A 71 22.31 0.21 -8.99
C GLY A 71 21.44 -1.03 -9.29
N ILE A 72 20.56 -1.45 -8.37
CA ILE A 72 19.60 -2.54 -8.57
C ILE A 72 18.40 -1.96 -9.32
N PRO A 73 18.02 -2.52 -10.49
CA PRO A 73 16.83 -2.06 -11.20
C PRO A 73 15.56 -2.37 -10.41
N VAL A 74 14.64 -1.43 -10.34
CA VAL A 74 13.31 -1.63 -9.74
C VAL A 74 12.24 -1.47 -10.80
N LYS A 75 11.29 -2.41 -10.83
CA LYS A 75 10.02 -2.29 -11.53
C LYS A 75 8.93 -2.09 -10.49
N LEU A 76 8.33 -0.92 -10.46
CA LEU A 76 7.24 -0.59 -9.54
C LEU A 76 5.89 -0.82 -10.23
N ASP A 77 5.00 -1.56 -9.56
CA ASP A 77 3.57 -1.64 -9.85
C ASP A 77 2.85 -0.88 -8.72
N ASP A 78 2.59 0.40 -8.97
CA ASP A 78 1.92 1.31 -8.06
C ASP A 78 0.41 1.23 -8.27
N ASN A 79 -0.31 0.72 -7.28
CA ASN A 79 -1.76 0.55 -7.33
C ASN A 79 -2.35 0.53 -5.92
N SER A 80 -3.69 0.59 -5.82
CA SER A 80 -4.38 0.38 -4.54
C SER A 80 -4.20 -1.06 -4.03
N THR A 81 -4.21 -1.25 -2.71
CA THR A 81 -3.96 -2.55 -2.06
C THR A 81 -4.87 -3.66 -2.56
N GLY A 82 -6.18 -3.41 -2.70
CA GLY A 82 -7.13 -4.44 -3.16
C GLY A 82 -6.79 -5.01 -4.54
N PRO A 83 -6.58 -4.20 -5.58
CA PRO A 83 -6.10 -4.64 -6.88
C PRO A 83 -4.77 -5.42 -6.82
N LEU A 84 -3.79 -4.98 -6.01
CA LEU A 84 -2.52 -5.70 -5.84
C LEU A 84 -2.71 -7.08 -5.22
N LEU A 85 -3.51 -7.20 -4.17
CA LEU A 85 -3.84 -8.50 -3.56
C LEU A 85 -4.58 -9.41 -4.54
N THR A 86 -5.45 -8.86 -5.37
CA THR A 86 -6.14 -9.60 -6.43
C THR A 86 -5.15 -10.12 -7.48
N GLN A 87 -4.15 -9.34 -7.87
CA GLN A 87 -3.08 -9.77 -8.77
C GLN A 87 -2.23 -10.88 -8.15
N ILE A 88 -1.87 -10.76 -6.87
CA ILE A 88 -1.12 -11.79 -6.14
C ILE A 88 -1.90 -13.10 -6.11
N GLU A 89 -3.18 -13.06 -5.75
CA GLU A 89 -4.04 -14.25 -5.70
C GLU A 89 -4.18 -14.91 -7.09
N ALA A 90 -4.39 -14.11 -8.14
CA ALA A 90 -4.51 -14.61 -9.51
C ALA A 90 -3.21 -15.25 -10.02
N SER A 91 -2.05 -14.77 -9.57
CA SER A 91 -0.73 -15.24 -9.98
C SER A 91 -0.03 -16.16 -8.98
N LYS A 92 -0.68 -16.58 -7.90
CA LYS A 92 -0.05 -17.32 -6.77
C LYS A 92 0.70 -18.60 -7.15
N ASN A 93 0.36 -19.22 -8.29
CA ASN A 93 1.04 -20.41 -8.80
C ASN A 93 2.25 -20.08 -9.70
N ASN A 94 2.32 -18.86 -10.21
CA ASN A 94 3.43 -18.35 -11.02
C ASN A 94 3.56 -16.85 -10.75
N PRO A 95 4.06 -16.45 -9.58
CA PRO A 95 4.11 -15.06 -9.16
C PRO A 95 5.06 -14.25 -10.04
N ASN A 96 4.73 -12.98 -10.20
CA ASN A 96 5.48 -11.99 -10.98
C ASN A 96 5.81 -10.74 -10.17
N TRP A 97 5.87 -10.89 -8.84
CA TRP A 97 6.25 -9.87 -7.87
C TRP A 97 7.39 -10.41 -7.00
N GLY A 98 8.20 -9.52 -6.44
CA GLY A 98 9.27 -9.86 -5.51
C GLY A 98 8.99 -9.34 -4.10
N LEU A 99 8.28 -8.19 -4.01
CA LEU A 99 8.01 -7.50 -2.76
C LEU A 99 6.65 -6.82 -2.82
N LEU A 100 5.87 -6.93 -1.74
CA LEU A 100 4.63 -6.18 -1.51
C LEU A 100 4.86 -5.13 -0.41
N TRP A 101 4.44 -3.88 -0.65
CA TRP A 101 4.52 -2.78 0.31
C TRP A 101 3.20 -2.04 0.42
N VAL A 102 2.43 -2.35 1.45
CA VAL A 102 1.09 -1.80 1.64
C VAL A 102 0.78 -1.54 3.11
N ASP A 103 -0.33 -0.84 3.38
CA ASP A 103 -0.86 -0.63 4.71
C ASP A 103 -1.80 -1.78 5.12
N GLY A 104 -1.72 -2.18 6.39
CA GLY A 104 -2.55 -3.20 6.98
C GLY A 104 -1.85 -4.55 7.14
N ALA A 105 -1.40 -4.86 8.35
CA ALA A 105 -0.78 -6.15 8.67
C ALA A 105 -1.70 -7.36 8.42
N THR A 106 -3.02 -7.17 8.32
CA THR A 106 -3.99 -8.23 8.01
C THR A 106 -3.78 -8.83 6.62
N ALA A 107 -3.43 -8.01 5.62
CA ALA A 107 -3.12 -8.48 4.28
C ALA A 107 -1.92 -9.45 4.30
N PHE A 108 -0.85 -9.08 5.03
CA PHE A 108 0.33 -9.93 5.16
C PHE A 108 0.03 -11.23 5.93
N ALA A 109 -0.74 -11.17 7.02
CA ALA A 109 -1.14 -12.35 7.75
C ALA A 109 -1.98 -13.32 6.89
N GLY A 110 -2.84 -12.80 6.02
CA GLY A 110 -3.59 -13.60 5.06
C GLY A 110 -2.70 -14.27 4.00
N LEU A 111 -1.70 -13.56 3.48
CA LEU A 111 -0.72 -14.10 2.53
C LEU A 111 0.23 -15.11 3.20
N ASP A 112 0.65 -14.84 4.43
CA ASP A 112 1.51 -15.73 5.20
C ASP A 112 0.83 -17.08 5.48
N GLN A 113 -0.42 -17.07 5.88
CA GLN A 113 -1.18 -18.32 6.09
C GLN A 113 -1.37 -19.15 4.82
N GLN A 114 -1.27 -18.54 3.66
CA GLN A 114 -1.25 -19.22 2.36
C GLN A 114 0.17 -19.68 1.96
N GLY A 115 1.20 -19.40 2.77
CA GLY A 115 2.60 -19.73 2.45
C GLY A 115 3.18 -18.90 1.31
N LEU A 116 2.67 -17.69 1.10
CA LEU A 116 3.10 -16.80 0.00
C LEU A 116 4.22 -15.84 0.42
N LEU A 117 4.54 -15.75 1.72
CA LEU A 117 5.58 -14.85 2.22
C LEU A 117 6.83 -15.59 2.66
N LEU A 118 8.00 -15.05 2.34
CA LEU A 118 9.28 -15.48 2.86
C LEU A 118 9.35 -15.19 4.36
N LYS A 119 9.78 -16.19 5.14
CA LYS A 119 9.90 -16.12 6.61
C LYS A 119 11.35 -16.00 7.06
N GLY A 120 11.54 -15.47 8.26
CA GLY A 120 12.85 -15.49 8.93
C GLY A 120 13.80 -14.38 8.50
N PHE A 121 13.35 -13.40 7.70
CA PHE A 121 14.17 -12.21 7.41
C PHE A 121 14.05 -11.20 8.54
N GLU A 122 15.15 -10.92 9.21
CA GLU A 122 15.23 -9.95 10.31
C GLU A 122 16.21 -8.82 9.95
N PRO A 123 15.72 -7.61 9.60
CA PRO A 123 16.59 -6.48 9.30
C PRO A 123 17.31 -6.03 10.58
N LYS A 124 18.59 -5.67 10.43
CA LYS A 124 19.46 -5.24 11.55
C LYS A 124 19.18 -3.79 11.96
N VAL A 125 18.08 -3.58 12.64
CA VAL A 125 17.63 -2.24 13.09
C VAL A 125 17.21 -2.28 14.56
N SER A 126 17.15 -1.09 15.19
CA SER A 126 16.62 -0.93 16.54
C SER A 126 15.16 -0.50 16.47
N TRP A 127 14.25 -1.39 16.84
CA TRP A 127 12.82 -1.11 16.90
C TRP A 127 12.45 -0.27 18.12
N ASN A 128 11.52 0.66 17.95
CA ASN A 128 10.82 1.28 19.08
C ASN A 128 9.61 0.40 19.49
N SER A 129 8.79 0.86 20.44
CA SER A 129 7.62 0.10 20.92
C SER A 129 6.59 -0.16 19.82
N LEU A 130 6.34 0.80 18.90
CA LEU A 130 5.44 0.60 17.75
C LEU A 130 5.98 -0.47 16.79
N GLY A 131 7.29 -0.42 16.50
CA GLY A 131 7.94 -1.43 15.67
C GLY A 131 7.86 -2.81 16.28
N THR A 132 8.27 -2.95 17.55
CA THR A 132 8.26 -4.24 18.25
C THR A 132 6.86 -4.88 18.28
N GLN A 133 5.81 -4.10 18.55
CA GLN A 133 4.44 -4.64 18.60
C GLN A 133 3.85 -4.95 17.22
N SER A 134 4.46 -4.45 16.15
CA SER A 134 4.00 -4.66 14.76
C SER A 134 4.70 -5.82 14.05
N LEU A 135 5.73 -6.41 14.66
CA LEU A 135 6.46 -7.56 14.10
C LEU A 135 5.65 -8.85 14.21
N PRO A 136 5.58 -9.66 13.14
CA PRO A 136 5.06 -11.02 13.22
C PRO A 136 6.08 -11.93 13.91
N SER A 137 5.60 -12.97 14.60
CA SER A 137 6.46 -13.89 15.35
C SER A 137 7.39 -14.74 14.47
N ASP A 138 7.04 -14.91 13.19
CA ASP A 138 7.77 -15.72 12.21
C ASP A 138 8.55 -14.89 11.18
N GLN A 139 8.58 -13.56 11.38
CA GLN A 139 9.31 -12.64 10.50
C GLN A 139 8.90 -12.74 9.03
N SER A 140 7.60 -12.99 8.76
CA SER A 140 7.03 -13.08 7.41
C SER A 140 6.81 -11.71 6.75
N TYR A 141 6.80 -10.63 7.53
CA TYR A 141 6.78 -9.25 7.03
C TYR A 141 7.48 -8.29 8.00
N THR A 142 7.85 -7.13 7.48
CA THR A 142 8.61 -6.11 8.20
C THR A 142 7.82 -4.80 8.26
N PRO A 143 7.52 -4.24 9.45
CA PRO A 143 6.84 -2.96 9.57
C PRO A 143 7.74 -1.80 9.13
N THR A 144 7.17 -0.79 8.48
CA THR A 144 7.89 0.41 7.99
C THR A 144 7.42 1.71 8.59
N GLY A 145 6.21 1.74 9.13
CA GLY A 145 5.59 2.88 9.78
C GLY A 145 4.25 2.50 10.36
N VAL A 146 3.62 3.41 11.10
CA VAL A 146 2.27 3.23 11.64
C VAL A 146 1.46 4.50 11.40
N THR A 147 0.23 4.34 10.93
CA THR A 147 -0.78 5.41 10.88
C THR A 147 -1.98 5.03 11.75
N LEU A 148 -3.05 5.82 11.72
CA LEU A 148 -4.27 5.55 12.47
C LEU A 148 -5.46 5.38 11.52
N MET A 149 -6.36 4.47 11.83
CA MET A 149 -7.59 4.26 11.09
C MET A 149 -8.79 4.06 12.05
N ALA A 150 -9.87 4.87 11.94
CA ALA A 150 -10.01 5.98 11.03
C ALA A 150 -9.87 7.31 11.76
N ALA A 151 -9.27 8.30 11.10
CA ALA A 151 -9.43 9.70 11.46
C ALA A 151 -10.75 10.21 10.87
N LEU A 152 -11.52 10.94 11.67
CA LEU A 152 -12.72 11.64 11.22
C LEU A 152 -12.32 13.04 10.75
N VAL A 153 -12.38 13.29 9.44
CA VAL A 153 -12.21 14.63 8.87
C VAL A 153 -13.57 15.28 8.71
N TYR A 154 -13.70 16.55 9.10
CA TYR A 154 -14.94 17.27 8.98
C TYR A 154 -14.77 18.70 8.47
N ASN A 155 -15.79 19.20 7.79
CA ASN A 155 -15.82 20.58 7.32
C ASN A 155 -16.28 21.54 8.46
N LYS A 156 -15.36 22.33 9.04
CA LYS A 156 -15.61 23.27 10.14
C LYS A 156 -16.66 24.35 9.80
N THR A 157 -16.89 24.62 8.53
CA THR A 157 -17.91 25.60 8.13
C THR A 157 -19.33 25.03 8.28
N LYS A 158 -19.48 23.70 8.13
CA LYS A 158 -20.74 22.98 8.20
C LYS A 158 -20.97 22.29 9.56
N VAL A 159 -19.89 21.74 10.14
CA VAL A 159 -19.92 20.96 11.36
C VAL A 159 -19.23 21.74 12.48
N LYS A 160 -19.98 22.29 13.41
CA LYS A 160 -19.44 23.05 14.55
C LYS A 160 -18.99 22.14 15.70
N SER A 161 -19.66 21.01 15.86
CA SER A 161 -19.37 19.99 16.88
C SER A 161 -19.41 18.62 16.21
N PRO A 162 -18.24 18.03 15.86
CA PRO A 162 -18.21 16.70 15.25
C PRO A 162 -18.67 15.64 16.27
N PRO A 163 -19.07 14.43 15.80
CA PRO A 163 -19.38 13.33 16.69
C PRO A 163 -18.22 13.06 17.66
N ALA A 164 -18.54 12.78 18.93
CA ALA A 164 -17.55 12.49 19.98
C ALA A 164 -17.29 10.99 20.16
N SER A 165 -18.03 10.12 19.50
CA SER A 165 -17.91 8.66 19.60
C SER A 165 -18.40 7.97 18.33
N TRP A 166 -18.03 6.70 18.17
CA TRP A 166 -18.54 5.85 17.09
C TRP A 166 -20.06 5.74 17.08
N GLN A 167 -20.68 5.64 18.25
CA GLN A 167 -22.14 5.65 18.36
C GLN A 167 -22.76 7.01 17.98
N GLY A 168 -22.02 8.09 18.17
CA GLY A 168 -22.43 9.43 17.78
C GLY A 168 -22.63 9.60 16.28
N LEU A 169 -21.91 8.81 15.43
CA LEU A 169 -22.09 8.81 13.98
C LEU A 169 -23.45 8.27 13.53
N LEU A 170 -24.10 7.47 14.36
CA LEU A 170 -25.43 6.88 14.06
C LEU A 170 -26.60 7.86 14.27
N GLN A 171 -26.33 9.05 14.82
CA GLN A 171 -27.37 10.04 15.07
C GLN A 171 -27.94 10.57 13.75
N SER A 172 -29.25 10.83 13.74
CA SER A 172 -29.98 11.26 12.53
C SER A 172 -29.52 12.60 11.95
N GLN A 173 -28.89 13.46 12.78
CA GLN A 173 -28.28 14.71 12.30
C GLN A 173 -27.16 14.50 11.26
N TRP A 174 -26.56 13.29 11.21
CA TRP A 174 -25.52 12.93 10.26
C TRP A 174 -26.05 12.14 9.06
N LYS A 175 -27.37 12.08 8.88
CA LYS A 175 -27.98 11.32 7.79
C LYS A 175 -27.49 11.83 6.43
N GLY A 176 -26.88 10.90 5.64
CA GLY A 176 -26.32 11.20 4.33
C GLY A 176 -25.08 12.11 4.34
N ALA A 177 -24.48 12.35 5.51
CA ALA A 177 -23.35 13.26 5.66
C ALA A 177 -22.01 12.55 5.86
N VAL A 178 -21.98 11.23 6.04
CA VAL A 178 -20.79 10.44 6.33
C VAL A 178 -20.32 9.69 5.11
N GLY A 179 -19.04 9.79 4.79
CA GLY A 179 -18.38 8.99 3.77
C GLY A 179 -17.20 8.18 4.33
N MET A 180 -16.92 7.04 3.74
CA MET A 180 -15.72 6.24 4.01
C MET A 180 -15.25 5.50 2.76
N ASN A 181 -14.08 4.89 2.83
CA ASN A 181 -13.52 4.12 1.72
C ASN A 181 -14.14 2.72 1.63
N ASP A 182 -14.04 2.15 0.42
CA ASP A 182 -14.37 0.75 0.13
C ASP A 182 -13.23 -0.17 0.63
N PRO A 183 -13.50 -1.16 1.48
CA PRO A 183 -12.48 -2.09 1.96
C PRO A 183 -11.92 -3.01 0.86
N ALA A 184 -12.66 -3.25 -0.21
CA ALA A 184 -12.18 -4.05 -1.34
C ALA A 184 -11.17 -3.28 -2.23
N GLN A 185 -11.10 -1.96 -2.10
CA GLN A 185 -10.20 -1.10 -2.88
C GLN A 185 -9.06 -0.54 -2.03
N SER A 186 -9.39 -0.01 -0.85
CA SER A 186 -8.49 0.72 0.04
C SER A 186 -8.00 -0.19 1.16
N GLY A 187 -6.71 -0.55 1.14
CA GLY A 187 -6.08 -1.42 2.16
C GLY A 187 -6.28 -0.99 3.61
N PRO A 188 -6.18 0.31 3.95
CA PRO A 188 -6.45 0.81 5.31
C PRO A 188 -7.86 0.51 5.82
N THR A 189 -8.84 0.29 4.94
CA THR A 189 -10.25 0.23 5.34
C THR A 189 -10.63 -1.09 5.97
N PHE A 190 -10.07 -2.23 5.49
CA PHE A 190 -10.36 -3.51 6.14
C PHE A 190 -9.87 -3.56 7.60
N PRO A 191 -8.61 -3.17 7.94
CA PRO A 191 -8.18 -3.05 9.34
C PRO A 191 -9.06 -2.15 10.20
N PHE A 192 -9.63 -1.09 9.62
CA PHE A 192 -10.62 -0.27 10.33
C PHE A 192 -11.91 -1.04 10.64
N ILE A 193 -12.46 -1.74 9.66
CA ILE A 193 -13.67 -2.55 9.83
C ILE A 193 -13.42 -3.63 10.88
N ALA A 194 -12.30 -4.35 10.79
CA ALA A 194 -11.90 -5.36 11.75
C ALA A 194 -11.69 -4.76 13.15
N GLY A 195 -11.09 -3.56 13.25
CA GLY A 195 -10.95 -2.82 14.50
C GLY A 195 -12.29 -2.45 15.11
N MET A 196 -13.25 -2.02 14.32
CA MET A 196 -14.61 -1.75 14.78
C MET A 196 -15.33 -3.02 15.24
N MET A 197 -15.20 -4.12 14.51
CA MET A 197 -15.73 -5.43 14.91
C MET A 197 -15.11 -5.90 16.22
N ASN A 198 -13.77 -5.76 16.37
CA ASN A 198 -13.06 -6.08 17.61
C ASN A 198 -13.58 -5.24 18.80
N TYR A 199 -13.70 -3.93 18.62
CA TYR A 199 -14.19 -3.00 19.64
C TYR A 199 -15.63 -3.27 20.06
N LEU A 200 -16.49 -3.60 19.10
CA LEU A 200 -17.91 -3.82 19.34
C LEU A 200 -18.25 -5.23 19.86
N GLY A 201 -17.27 -6.14 19.93
CA GLY A 201 -17.44 -7.49 20.48
C GLY A 201 -17.65 -8.60 19.46
N GLY A 202 -17.28 -8.38 18.20
CA GLY A 202 -17.25 -9.40 17.15
C GLY A 202 -17.89 -9.00 15.84
N VAL A 203 -17.82 -9.91 14.87
CA VAL A 203 -18.28 -9.70 13.49
C VAL A 203 -19.73 -9.23 13.44
N SER A 204 -20.68 -9.98 14.06
CA SER A 204 -22.11 -9.63 14.02
C SER A 204 -22.44 -8.26 14.62
N ALA A 205 -21.72 -7.84 15.67
CA ALA A 205 -21.92 -6.51 16.26
C ALA A 205 -21.42 -5.41 15.32
N GLY A 206 -20.29 -5.64 14.63
CA GLY A 206 -19.78 -4.75 13.61
C GLY A 206 -20.69 -4.67 12.38
N GLU A 207 -21.18 -5.80 11.89
CA GLU A 207 -22.17 -5.86 10.79
C GLU A 207 -23.43 -5.05 11.13
N SER A 208 -23.95 -5.23 12.36
CA SER A 208 -25.09 -4.43 12.85
C SER A 208 -24.76 -2.93 12.85
N TYR A 209 -23.55 -2.54 13.26
CA TYR A 209 -23.13 -1.14 13.27
C TYR A 209 -23.07 -0.55 11.87
N TYR A 210 -22.42 -1.23 10.91
CA TYR A 210 -22.32 -0.75 9.53
C TYR A 210 -23.68 -0.75 8.83
N SER A 211 -24.57 -1.71 9.11
CA SER A 211 -25.95 -1.70 8.61
C SER A 211 -26.72 -0.47 9.09
N LYS A 212 -26.52 -0.04 10.35
CA LYS A 212 -27.10 1.20 10.87
C LYS A 212 -26.51 2.44 10.20
N LEU A 213 -25.20 2.46 9.93
CA LEU A 213 -24.57 3.55 9.16
C LEU A 213 -25.13 3.61 7.73
N LYS A 214 -25.30 2.45 7.06
CA LYS A 214 -25.94 2.38 5.73
C LYS A 214 -27.35 2.92 5.76
N ALA A 215 -28.15 2.53 6.75
CA ALA A 215 -29.51 3.03 6.95
C ALA A 215 -29.53 4.54 7.24
N ASN A 216 -28.47 5.07 7.83
CA ASN A 216 -28.25 6.52 8.04
C ASN A 216 -27.61 7.19 6.82
N GLY A 217 -27.54 6.51 5.67
CA GLY A 217 -27.06 7.08 4.41
C GLY A 217 -25.54 7.21 4.30
N LEU A 218 -24.78 6.26 4.84
CA LEU A 218 -23.33 6.16 4.61
C LEU A 218 -23.03 6.09 3.12
N ILE A 219 -22.04 6.87 2.66
CA ILE A 219 -21.60 6.91 1.27
C ILE A 219 -20.21 6.26 1.17
N ILE A 220 -20.06 5.33 0.25
CA ILE A 220 -18.80 4.61 0.02
C ILE A 220 -18.10 5.18 -1.20
N HIS A 221 -16.80 5.45 -1.06
CA HIS A 221 -15.91 5.90 -2.11
C HIS A 221 -14.75 4.92 -2.27
N PRO A 222 -14.07 4.86 -3.43
CA PRO A 222 -13.01 3.87 -3.65
C PRO A 222 -11.84 3.97 -2.66
N THR A 223 -11.31 5.18 -2.43
CA THR A 223 -10.08 5.40 -1.65
C THR A 223 -10.10 6.76 -0.93
N ASN A 224 -9.03 7.08 -0.17
CA ASN A 224 -8.90 8.35 0.57
C ASN A 224 -9.12 9.60 -0.31
N GLY A 225 -8.54 9.63 -1.51
CA GLY A 225 -8.65 10.78 -2.41
C GLY A 225 -10.10 11.12 -2.77
N PRO A 226 -10.88 10.20 -3.39
CA PRO A 226 -12.30 10.41 -3.67
C PRO A 226 -13.15 10.72 -2.44
N THR A 227 -12.88 10.10 -1.28
CA THR A 227 -13.60 10.39 -0.03
C THR A 227 -13.36 11.84 0.43
N LEU A 228 -12.12 12.30 0.39
CA LEU A 228 -11.76 13.68 0.73
C LEU A 228 -12.28 14.68 -0.30
N GLN A 229 -12.32 14.31 -1.58
CA GLN A 229 -12.90 15.13 -2.62
C GLN A 229 -14.42 15.33 -2.40
N ALA A 230 -15.13 14.27 -1.99
CA ALA A 230 -16.54 14.38 -1.63
C ALA A 230 -16.76 15.30 -0.42
N LEU A 231 -15.85 15.29 0.56
CA LEU A 231 -15.87 16.20 1.70
C LEU A 231 -15.63 17.66 1.28
N THR A 232 -14.60 17.92 0.48
CA THR A 232 -14.23 19.27 0.06
C THR A 232 -15.24 19.88 -0.91
N SER A 233 -15.89 19.07 -1.76
CA SER A 233 -16.99 19.49 -2.62
C SER A 233 -18.32 19.71 -1.87
N GLY A 234 -18.41 19.28 -0.61
CA GLY A 234 -19.62 19.40 0.21
C GLY A 234 -20.69 18.33 -0.08
N GLN A 235 -20.35 17.27 -0.80
CA GLN A 235 -21.21 16.10 -0.97
C GLN A 235 -21.42 15.35 0.36
N ILE A 236 -20.39 15.29 1.18
CA ILE A 236 -20.43 14.81 2.56
C ILE A 236 -19.89 15.88 3.50
N ASN A 237 -20.14 15.76 4.79
CA ASN A 237 -19.62 16.69 5.81
C ASN A 237 -18.61 16.04 6.77
N LEU A 238 -18.56 14.71 6.79
CA LEU A 238 -17.74 13.86 7.63
C LEU A 238 -17.10 12.76 6.76
N ALA A 239 -15.79 12.62 6.81
CA ALA A 239 -15.05 11.59 6.09
C ALA A 239 -14.25 10.72 7.06
N LEU A 240 -14.36 9.40 6.95
CA LEU A 240 -13.55 8.43 7.69
C LEU A 240 -12.43 7.95 6.77
N VAL A 241 -11.21 8.39 7.03
CA VAL A 241 -10.03 8.11 6.19
C VAL A 241 -8.81 7.82 7.07
N GLN A 242 -7.73 7.37 6.44
CA GLN A 242 -6.43 7.19 7.09
C GLN A 242 -5.90 8.53 7.65
N SER A 243 -5.22 8.49 8.78
CA SER A 243 -4.75 9.71 9.47
C SER A 243 -3.74 10.52 8.64
N SER A 244 -2.89 9.86 7.84
CA SER A 244 -1.95 10.54 6.93
C SER A 244 -2.71 11.41 5.92
N ALA A 245 -3.70 10.84 5.25
CA ALA A 245 -4.54 11.54 4.30
C ALA A 245 -5.37 12.66 4.98
N ALA A 246 -5.88 12.41 6.19
CA ALA A 246 -6.62 13.39 6.99
C ALA A 246 -5.77 14.62 7.32
N ILE A 247 -4.55 14.39 7.81
CA ILE A 247 -3.62 15.45 8.20
C ILE A 247 -3.18 16.24 6.96
N GLY A 248 -2.83 15.53 5.88
CA GLY A 248 -2.47 16.16 4.60
C GLY A 248 -3.57 17.07 4.06
N ALA A 249 -4.81 16.60 4.07
CA ALA A 249 -5.96 17.41 3.66
C ALA A 249 -6.13 18.66 4.53
N ALA A 250 -5.99 18.53 5.87
CA ALA A 250 -6.11 19.66 6.80
C ALA A 250 -4.92 20.65 6.72
N ILE A 251 -3.75 20.22 6.27
CA ILE A 251 -2.63 21.12 5.93
C ILE A 251 -3.02 21.98 4.71
N GLY A 252 -3.62 21.36 3.69
CA GLY A 252 -4.03 22.03 2.44
C GLY A 252 -5.26 22.91 2.59
N ASP A 253 -6.22 22.53 3.45
CA ASP A 253 -7.46 23.29 3.68
C ASP A 253 -7.72 23.54 5.17
N LYS A 254 -7.58 24.80 5.61
CA LYS A 254 -7.79 25.24 7.00
C LYS A 254 -9.25 25.14 7.46
N ASN A 255 -10.19 24.95 6.55
CA ASN A 255 -11.59 24.68 6.89
C ASN A 255 -11.84 23.23 7.30
N LEU A 256 -10.88 22.34 7.11
CA LEU A 256 -10.98 20.98 7.59
C LEU A 256 -10.51 20.86 9.06
N GLY A 257 -11.23 20.05 9.81
CA GLY A 257 -10.88 19.63 11.17
C GLY A 257 -10.73 18.13 11.21
N ILE A 258 -9.95 17.65 12.18
CA ILE A 258 -9.73 16.23 12.44
C ILE A 258 -10.20 15.93 13.87
N ALA A 259 -10.91 14.82 14.03
CA ALA A 259 -11.27 14.24 15.31
C ALA A 259 -10.94 12.75 15.32
N TYR A 260 -10.60 12.22 16.48
CA TYR A 260 -10.38 10.79 16.69
C TYR A 260 -11.51 10.24 17.55
N LEU A 261 -12.30 9.33 16.98
CA LEU A 261 -13.36 8.62 17.69
C LEU A 261 -12.73 7.39 18.35
N ASN A 262 -12.72 7.38 19.69
CA ASN A 262 -12.00 6.35 20.44
C ASN A 262 -12.78 5.03 20.55
N PRO A 263 -12.08 3.87 20.46
CA PRO A 263 -10.68 3.75 20.07
C PRO A 263 -10.47 3.92 18.57
N VAL A 264 -9.27 4.38 18.15
CA VAL A 264 -8.80 4.31 16.77
C VAL A 264 -7.87 3.12 16.59
N THR A 265 -7.88 2.50 15.42
CA THR A 265 -7.07 1.31 15.14
C THR A 265 -5.68 1.72 14.66
N LEU A 266 -4.63 1.16 15.28
CA LEU A 266 -3.26 1.27 14.75
C LEU A 266 -3.18 0.53 13.41
N LEU A 267 -2.61 1.20 12.43
CA LEU A 267 -2.48 0.69 11.07
C LEU A 267 -0.99 0.63 10.68
N PRO A 268 -0.32 -0.52 10.87
CA PRO A 268 1.04 -0.69 10.40
C PRO A 268 1.10 -0.73 8.87
N SER A 269 2.04 0.02 8.29
CA SER A 269 2.55 -0.21 6.94
C SER A 269 3.62 -1.28 7.01
N ALA A 270 3.65 -2.21 6.08
CA ALA A 270 4.61 -3.31 6.09
C ALA A 270 5.10 -3.70 4.70
N ILE A 271 6.22 -4.41 4.67
CA ILE A 271 6.80 -5.04 3.50
C ILE A 271 6.86 -6.54 3.71
N GLY A 272 6.41 -7.32 2.73
CA GLY A 272 6.56 -8.77 2.67
C GLY A 272 7.25 -9.19 1.37
N ILE A 273 8.09 -10.22 1.43
CA ILE A 273 8.83 -10.77 0.29
C ILE A 273 8.09 -12.02 -0.21
N ASP A 274 7.96 -12.18 -1.52
CA ASP A 274 7.38 -13.40 -2.11
C ASP A 274 8.27 -14.62 -1.82
N ALA A 275 7.68 -15.63 -1.18
CA ALA A 275 8.35 -16.89 -0.89
C ALA A 275 8.78 -17.67 -2.16
N LYS A 276 8.13 -17.42 -3.29
CA LYS A 276 8.37 -18.10 -4.57
C LYS A 276 9.20 -17.28 -5.55
N ALA A 277 9.53 -16.04 -5.24
CA ALA A 277 10.42 -15.25 -6.07
C ALA A 277 11.80 -15.93 -6.18
N PRO A 278 12.51 -15.77 -7.31
CA PRO A 278 13.89 -16.27 -7.43
C PRO A 278 14.77 -15.78 -6.28
N ALA A 279 15.66 -16.64 -5.77
CA ALA A 279 16.52 -16.29 -4.63
C ALA A 279 17.35 -15.02 -4.84
N ALA A 280 17.72 -14.70 -6.09
CA ALA A 280 18.39 -13.46 -6.42
C ALA A 280 17.47 -12.24 -6.24
N GLU A 281 16.18 -12.34 -6.56
CA GLU A 281 15.20 -11.28 -6.36
C GLU A 281 14.83 -11.12 -4.87
N GLN A 282 14.71 -12.24 -4.14
CA GLN A 282 14.54 -12.20 -2.67
C GLN A 282 15.69 -11.44 -1.99
N ALA A 283 16.94 -11.73 -2.40
CA ALA A 283 18.11 -11.01 -1.88
C ALA A 283 18.10 -9.50 -2.24
N GLU A 284 17.56 -9.11 -3.38
CA GLU A 284 17.39 -7.68 -3.70
C GLU A 284 16.22 -7.05 -2.92
N ALA A 285 15.18 -7.82 -2.62
CA ALA A 285 14.07 -7.40 -1.75
C ALA A 285 14.53 -7.16 -0.30
N GLU A 286 15.36 -8.05 0.25
CA GLU A 286 15.98 -7.87 1.58
C GLU A 286 16.78 -6.56 1.64
N LYS A 287 17.61 -6.27 0.61
CA LYS A 287 18.36 -5.00 0.52
C LYS A 287 17.45 -3.78 0.41
N PHE A 288 16.29 -3.91 -0.27
CA PHE A 288 15.32 -2.83 -0.33
C PHE A 288 14.72 -2.54 1.06
N ILE A 289 14.37 -3.57 1.82
CA ILE A 289 13.89 -3.43 3.20
C ILE A 289 14.96 -2.76 4.08
N GLU A 290 16.22 -3.23 4.02
CA GLU A 290 17.33 -2.61 4.76
C GLU A 290 17.53 -1.14 4.36
N PHE A 291 17.39 -0.81 3.06
CA PHE A 291 17.47 0.57 2.59
C PHE A 291 16.33 1.43 3.15
N VAL A 292 15.07 0.97 3.05
CA VAL A 292 13.89 1.70 3.55
C VAL A 292 14.03 1.97 5.06
N LEU A 293 14.55 1.02 5.82
CA LEU A 293 14.76 1.15 7.27
C LEU A 293 16.06 1.89 7.64
N SER A 294 16.93 2.20 6.69
CA SER A 294 18.12 3.01 6.94
C SER A 294 17.78 4.49 7.19
N PRO A 295 18.68 5.27 7.80
CA PRO A 295 18.49 6.72 7.93
C PRO A 295 18.25 7.45 6.60
N ALA A 296 18.87 6.98 5.52
CA ALA A 296 18.67 7.53 4.18
C ALA A 296 17.27 7.21 3.64
N GLY A 297 16.83 5.97 3.77
CA GLY A 297 15.49 5.53 3.37
C GLY A 297 14.39 6.21 4.18
N GLN A 298 14.54 6.33 5.50
CA GLN A 298 13.58 7.04 6.36
C GLN A 298 13.44 8.52 5.94
N LYS A 299 14.55 9.17 5.60
CA LYS A 299 14.50 10.54 5.08
C LYS A 299 13.74 10.63 3.75
N VAL A 300 13.92 9.66 2.87
CA VAL A 300 13.19 9.59 1.58
C VAL A 300 11.71 9.37 1.82
N MET A 301 11.32 8.42 2.69
CA MET A 301 9.93 8.18 3.03
C MET A 301 9.27 9.43 3.64
N GLN A 302 9.95 10.14 4.54
CA GLN A 302 9.43 11.37 5.17
C GLN A 302 9.33 12.57 4.22
N SER A 303 9.98 12.54 3.06
CA SER A 303 9.95 13.64 2.08
C SER A 303 9.26 13.28 0.76
N GLY A 304 8.97 12.00 0.51
CA GLY A 304 8.48 11.53 -0.78
C GLY A 304 7.02 11.87 -1.06
N ASP A 305 6.21 11.98 0.01
CA ASP A 305 4.80 12.38 -0.06
C ASP A 305 4.41 13.17 1.21
N PRO A 306 4.88 14.41 1.35
CA PRO A 306 4.82 15.17 2.61
C PRO A 306 3.40 15.59 3.03
N THR A 307 2.42 15.49 2.16
CA THR A 307 0.99 15.77 2.44
C THR A 307 0.12 14.52 2.38
N GLY A 308 0.73 13.34 2.35
CA GLY A 308 0.08 12.03 2.32
C GLY A 308 0.83 11.03 3.20
N ASP A 309 1.32 9.96 2.61
CA ASP A 309 1.82 8.80 3.35
C ASP A 309 3.12 9.02 4.13
N SER A 310 3.87 10.11 3.86
CA SER A 310 4.98 10.53 4.73
C SER A 310 4.55 10.94 6.15
N LEU A 311 3.25 11.12 6.38
CA LEU A 311 2.67 11.47 7.68
C LEU A 311 2.37 10.21 8.51
N TYR A 312 3.40 9.47 8.87
CA TYR A 312 3.36 8.25 9.67
C TYR A 312 4.17 8.37 10.96
N TYR A 313 3.84 7.56 11.96
CA TYR A 313 4.65 7.38 13.17
C TYR A 313 5.75 6.35 12.89
N PRO A 314 7.03 6.74 13.04
CA PRO A 314 8.14 5.83 12.78
C PRO A 314 8.16 4.63 13.73
N VAL A 315 8.68 3.51 13.23
CA VAL A 315 8.82 2.24 13.97
C VAL A 315 10.24 2.00 14.49
N LEU A 316 11.16 2.91 14.19
CA LEU A 316 12.59 2.80 14.53
C LEU A 316 12.97 3.75 15.68
N GLN A 317 13.91 3.29 16.52
CA GLN A 317 14.52 4.18 17.53
C GLN A 317 15.30 5.30 16.83
N GLY A 318 15.22 6.51 17.41
CA GLY A 318 15.95 7.67 16.89
C GLY A 318 15.36 8.33 15.66
N VAL A 319 14.29 7.80 15.08
CA VAL A 319 13.55 8.45 13.99
C VAL A 319 12.34 9.16 14.60
N ASN A 320 12.25 10.46 14.39
CA ASN A 320 11.13 11.27 14.88
C ASN A 320 10.02 11.37 13.83
N PRO A 321 8.75 11.41 14.23
CA PRO A 321 7.66 11.72 13.31
C PRO A 321 7.78 13.15 12.79
N LEU A 322 7.17 13.41 11.61
CA LEU A 322 7.11 14.77 11.06
C LEU A 322 6.34 15.71 12.03
N PRO A 323 6.71 16.98 12.12
CA PRO A 323 6.10 17.94 13.07
C PRO A 323 4.59 18.15 12.90
N ALA A 324 4.05 17.81 11.72
CA ALA A 324 2.62 17.91 11.45
C ALA A 324 1.79 16.81 12.13
N LEU A 325 2.42 15.71 12.57
CA LEU A 325 1.70 14.65 13.27
C LEU A 325 1.40 15.08 14.73
N PRO A 326 0.15 14.89 15.20
CA PRO A 326 -0.15 15.05 16.60
C PRO A 326 0.56 13.97 17.44
N SER A 327 0.66 14.19 18.76
CA SER A 327 1.12 13.11 19.64
C SER A 327 0.20 11.90 19.52
N LEU A 328 0.77 10.69 19.46
CA LEU A 328 -0.02 9.45 19.43
C LEU A 328 -0.93 9.31 20.66
N THR A 329 -0.54 9.91 21.78
CA THR A 329 -1.33 9.94 23.02
C THR A 329 -2.56 10.86 22.94
N SER A 330 -2.75 11.62 21.87
CA SER A 330 -3.96 12.44 21.65
C SER A 330 -5.20 11.61 21.33
N ALA A 331 -5.05 10.30 21.05
CA ALA A 331 -6.13 9.37 20.82
C ALA A 331 -5.95 8.09 21.65
N THR A 332 -7.07 7.48 22.06
CA THR A 332 -7.05 6.12 22.60
C THR A 332 -6.93 5.15 21.43
N THR A 333 -5.85 4.39 21.38
CA THR A 333 -5.57 3.46 20.26
C THR A 333 -5.88 2.01 20.66
N GLN A 334 -6.19 1.19 19.66
CA GLN A 334 -6.23 -0.27 19.77
C GLN A 334 -5.38 -0.90 18.68
N SER A 335 -4.83 -2.08 18.96
CA SER A 335 -4.28 -2.99 17.96
C SER A 335 -5.25 -4.13 17.73
N ILE A 336 -5.28 -4.65 16.51
CA ILE A 336 -5.96 -5.90 16.17
C ILE A 336 -4.93 -7.00 15.92
N ASN A 337 -5.27 -8.23 16.21
CA ASN A 337 -4.41 -9.36 15.86
C ASN A 337 -4.57 -9.65 14.36
N PRO A 338 -3.54 -9.45 13.53
CA PRO A 338 -3.65 -9.62 12.09
C PRO A 338 -3.94 -11.07 11.69
N TYR A 339 -3.44 -12.05 12.45
CA TYR A 339 -3.68 -13.47 12.19
C TYR A 339 -5.09 -13.94 12.59
N THR A 340 -5.79 -13.17 13.42
CA THR A 340 -7.21 -13.40 13.70
C THR A 340 -8.09 -12.84 12.60
N TRP A 341 -7.76 -11.65 12.10
CA TRP A 341 -8.62 -10.90 11.19
C TRP A 341 -8.28 -11.08 9.71
N GLY A 342 -7.00 -11.24 9.35
CA GLY A 342 -6.57 -11.41 7.96
C GLY A 342 -7.27 -12.55 7.22
N PRO A 343 -7.39 -13.77 7.82
CA PRO A 343 -8.11 -14.88 7.18
C PRO A 343 -9.59 -14.62 6.92
N GLN A 344 -10.18 -13.66 7.61
CA GLN A 344 -11.59 -13.30 7.47
C GLN A 344 -11.82 -12.16 6.46
N GLU A 345 -10.74 -11.54 5.96
CA GLU A 345 -10.81 -10.35 5.09
C GLU A 345 -11.70 -10.57 3.88
N GLY A 346 -11.51 -11.66 3.14
CA GLY A 346 -12.32 -11.97 1.97
C GLY A 346 -13.81 -12.14 2.27
N THR A 347 -14.14 -12.81 3.37
CA THR A 347 -15.53 -13.01 3.80
C THR A 347 -16.18 -11.71 4.24
N ILE A 348 -15.47 -10.92 5.06
CA ILE A 348 -15.98 -9.64 5.57
C ILE A 348 -16.12 -8.63 4.43
N ASN A 349 -15.16 -8.56 3.50
CA ASN A 349 -15.23 -7.66 2.34
C ASN A 349 -16.41 -8.04 1.42
N THR A 350 -16.66 -9.33 1.21
CA THR A 350 -17.84 -9.80 0.46
C THR A 350 -19.13 -9.38 1.15
N TRP A 351 -19.24 -9.60 2.46
CA TRP A 351 -20.39 -9.14 3.22
C TRP A 351 -20.59 -7.62 3.09
N PHE A 352 -19.50 -6.85 3.21
CA PHE A 352 -19.53 -5.39 3.14
C PHE A 352 -19.98 -4.91 1.75
N ASP A 353 -19.48 -5.53 0.69
CA ASP A 353 -19.91 -5.22 -0.68
C ASP A 353 -21.40 -5.47 -0.87
N ASP A 354 -21.89 -6.65 -0.47
CA ASP A 354 -23.29 -7.07 -0.67
C ASP A 354 -24.28 -6.26 0.18
N ASN A 355 -23.90 -5.78 1.37
CA ASN A 355 -24.83 -5.17 2.32
C ASN A 355 -24.62 -3.66 2.50
N ILE A 356 -23.44 -3.13 2.23
CA ILE A 356 -23.09 -1.74 2.51
C ILE A 356 -22.80 -0.97 1.23
N VAL A 357 -22.03 -1.53 0.28
CA VAL A 357 -21.65 -0.83 -0.96
C VAL A 357 -22.80 -0.78 -1.95
N ARG A 358 -23.44 -1.92 -2.21
CA ARG A 358 -24.57 -2.07 -3.18
C ARG A 358 -25.92 -1.57 -2.60
#